data_a0c6f5ad349ed8b1a7a7020c19abbb9c
#
_entry.id   a0c6f5ad349ed8b1a7a7020c19abbb9c
#
_cell.length_a   1.000
_cell.length_b   1.000
_cell.length_c   1.000
_cell.angle_alpha   90.00
_cell.angle_beta   90.00
_cell.angle_gamma   90.00
#
_symmetry.space_group_name_H-M   'P 1'
#
loop_
_entity.id
_entity.type
_entity.pdbx_description
1 polymer ?
#
loop_
_entity_poly.entity_id
_entity_poly.type
_entity_poly.pdbx_seq_one_letter_code
_entity_poly.pdbx_strand_id
1 'polypeptide(L)'
;MQKVTLMNTTFYINRISQNAYDIIQCIEIRIYVLDFFYAAGLNTGMEDIMKQMLKIELERAFKSAGLKVSLLIGIVISTLHFFQKVLPTALDPLHFYKTGNLETVANVNNMWMAMGEGWHYTLYVRLIPLLAVVPYAVTYYTDYKKGIVKNYYTRTKKINYISAKYIAVFLTGGTAAVAPLVLDLIATSAVMPSFIAISHTVPCNGNGIWSYILFSHPYIYYLLYFILQFICAGLMATMSLVVSLYVNNAFIVLLFPSVLCEFINAVSTWIPVKYRYIKGAAPWRLFRIDQVAINYWQSYVIFICVVLLFDLVIYVWRGVKNDAL
;
A
#
# COMPACT_ATOMS: atom_id res chain seq x y z
N MET A 1 -9.28 13.87 41.65
CA MET A 1 -8.68 14.09 40.30
C MET A 1 -7.45 13.21 40.04
N GLN A 2 -6.49 13.04 40.91
CA GLN A 2 -5.29 12.22 40.68
C GLN A 2 -5.51 10.72 40.38
N LYS A 3 -6.54 10.08 40.96
CA LYS A 3 -6.83 8.65 40.72
C LYS A 3 -7.37 8.35 39.31
N VAL A 4 -8.08 9.29 38.70
CA VAL A 4 -8.64 9.12 37.32
C VAL A 4 -7.51 9.26 36.27
N THR A 5 -6.54 10.12 36.51
CA THR A 5 -5.40 10.31 35.60
C THR A 5 -4.48 9.09 35.60
N LEU A 6 -4.24 8.47 36.75
CA LEU A 6 -3.42 7.24 36.87
C LEU A 6 -4.10 6.02 36.23
N MET A 7 -5.42 5.92 36.32
CA MET A 7 -6.18 4.82 35.68
C MET A 7 -6.18 4.94 34.15
N ASN A 8 -6.24 6.15 33.62
CA ASN A 8 -6.15 6.40 32.18
C ASN A 8 -4.73 6.12 31.64
N THR A 9 -3.68 6.53 32.37
CA THR A 9 -2.29 6.26 31.94
C THR A 9 -1.97 4.77 31.92
N THR A 10 -2.43 4.00 32.90
CA THR A 10 -2.23 2.53 32.94
C THR A 10 -2.98 1.82 31.80
N PHE A 11 -4.18 2.30 31.48
CA PHE A 11 -4.97 1.76 30.33
C PHE A 11 -4.27 2.04 29.00
N TYR A 12 -3.69 3.23 28.80
CA TYR A 12 -2.94 3.58 27.61
C TYR A 12 -1.61 2.81 27.47
N ILE A 13 -0.88 2.62 28.58
CA ILE A 13 0.38 1.86 28.60
C ILE A 13 0.12 0.38 28.26
N ASN A 14 -0.93 -0.24 28.82
CA ASN A 14 -1.30 -1.61 28.50
C ASN A 14 -1.73 -1.78 27.03
N ARG A 15 -2.41 -0.79 26.48
CA ARG A 15 -2.81 -0.80 25.05
C ARG A 15 -1.63 -0.64 24.09
N ILE A 16 -0.65 0.20 24.45
CA ILE A 16 0.61 0.36 23.70
C ILE A 16 1.45 -0.91 23.75
N SER A 17 1.56 -1.53 24.94
CA SER A 17 2.29 -2.78 25.13
C SER A 17 1.66 -3.93 24.33
N GLN A 18 0.34 -4.02 24.29
CA GLN A 18 -0.39 -5.02 23.52
C GLN A 18 -0.22 -4.81 22.01
N ASN A 19 -0.30 -3.58 21.52
CA ASN A 19 -0.05 -3.26 20.11
C ASN A 19 1.40 -3.54 19.70
N ALA A 20 2.38 -3.27 20.58
CA ALA A 20 3.79 -3.58 20.34
C ALA A 20 4.04 -5.10 20.32
N TYR A 21 3.38 -5.85 21.18
CA TYR A 21 3.47 -7.32 21.23
C TYR A 21 2.91 -7.96 19.94
N ASP A 22 1.78 -7.45 19.45
CA ASP A 22 1.13 -7.91 18.23
C ASP A 22 1.96 -7.60 16.97
N ILE A 23 2.65 -6.44 16.95
CA ILE A 23 3.61 -6.08 15.88
C ILE A 23 4.82 -7.01 15.92
N ILE A 24 5.35 -7.33 17.10
CA ILE A 24 6.48 -8.24 17.26
C ILE A 24 6.10 -9.65 16.82
N GLN A 25 4.91 -10.15 17.16
CA GLN A 25 4.40 -11.43 16.66
C GLN A 25 4.25 -11.46 15.14
N CYS A 26 3.77 -10.38 14.52
CA CYS A 26 3.71 -10.28 13.06
C CYS A 26 5.10 -10.26 12.42
N ILE A 27 6.08 -9.63 13.07
CA ILE A 27 7.48 -9.62 12.63
C ILE A 27 8.11 -11.01 12.80
N GLU A 28 7.83 -11.72 13.90
CA GLU A 28 8.29 -13.09 14.11
C GLU A 28 7.71 -14.05 13.07
N ILE A 29 6.43 -13.96 12.74
CA ILE A 29 5.82 -14.76 11.66
C ILE A 29 6.51 -14.46 10.32
N ARG A 30 6.89 -13.23 10.07
CA ARG A 30 7.62 -12.83 8.87
C ARG A 30 9.05 -13.38 8.85
N ILE A 31 9.70 -13.44 10.00
CA ILE A 31 11.02 -14.05 10.16
C ILE A 31 10.91 -15.57 9.94
N TYR A 32 9.90 -16.24 10.50
CA TYR A 32 9.64 -17.66 10.25
C TYR A 32 9.31 -17.97 8.78
N VAL A 33 8.59 -17.08 8.09
CA VAL A 33 8.33 -17.21 6.65
C VAL A 33 9.62 -17.00 5.84
N LEU A 34 10.45 -16.04 6.22
CA LEU A 34 11.77 -15.83 5.60
C LEU A 34 12.74 -16.98 5.94
N ASP A 35 12.74 -17.47 7.18
CA ASP A 35 13.55 -18.61 7.62
C ASP A 35 13.06 -19.91 6.97
N PHE A 36 11.76 -20.08 6.73
CA PHE A 36 11.23 -21.19 5.94
C PHE A 36 11.73 -21.14 4.48
N PHE A 37 11.77 -19.95 3.87
CA PHE A 37 12.42 -19.74 2.56
C PHE A 37 13.94 -19.91 2.63
N TYR A 38 14.56 -19.57 3.76
CA TYR A 38 16.00 -19.74 4.02
C TYR A 38 16.38 -21.19 4.28
N ALA A 39 15.60 -21.91 5.07
CA ALA A 39 15.79 -23.33 5.41
C ALA A 39 15.46 -24.29 4.25
N ALA A 40 14.68 -23.86 3.27
CA ALA A 40 14.33 -24.67 2.08
C ALA A 40 15.51 -24.87 1.10
N GLY A 41 16.76 -24.55 1.47
CA GLY A 41 17.96 -25.04 0.81
C GLY A 41 18.87 -24.01 0.18
N LEU A 42 19.64 -23.32 0.97
CA LEU A 42 20.70 -22.43 0.47
C LEU A 42 22.10 -23.02 0.73
N ASN A 43 22.61 -23.76 -0.24
CA ASN A 43 24.05 -23.89 -0.45
C ASN A 43 24.58 -22.54 -0.98
N THR A 44 25.75 -22.10 -0.52
CA THR A 44 26.36 -20.79 -0.81
C THR A 44 26.38 -20.37 -2.28
N GLY A 45 26.48 -21.30 -3.22
CA GLY A 45 26.42 -21.01 -4.67
C GLY A 45 25.02 -20.69 -5.22
N MET A 46 23.93 -21.09 -4.53
CA MET A 46 22.56 -20.76 -4.94
C MET A 46 22.16 -19.36 -4.52
N GLU A 47 22.75 -18.84 -3.45
CA GLU A 47 22.48 -17.48 -2.95
C GLU A 47 22.97 -16.43 -3.95
N ASP A 48 24.13 -16.62 -4.56
CA ASP A 48 24.68 -15.69 -5.55
C ASP A 48 23.86 -15.67 -6.84
N ILE A 49 23.38 -16.83 -7.30
CA ILE A 49 22.51 -16.92 -8.49
C ILE A 49 21.16 -16.23 -8.22
N MET A 50 20.58 -16.40 -7.06
CA MET A 50 19.32 -15.76 -6.69
C MET A 50 19.50 -14.23 -6.58
N LYS A 51 20.60 -13.74 -5.99
CA LYS A 51 20.94 -12.30 -5.91
C LYS A 51 21.11 -11.68 -7.30
N GLN A 52 21.80 -12.37 -8.19
CA GLN A 52 21.97 -11.92 -9.58
C GLN A 52 20.63 -11.86 -10.31
N MET A 53 19.79 -12.88 -10.16
CA MET A 53 18.47 -12.92 -10.76
C MET A 53 17.56 -11.80 -10.25
N LEU A 54 17.56 -11.57 -8.93
CA LEU A 54 16.83 -10.48 -8.31
C LEU A 54 17.30 -9.12 -8.82
N LYS A 55 18.60 -8.91 -8.94
CA LYS A 55 19.17 -7.66 -9.49
C LYS A 55 18.70 -7.41 -10.92
N ILE A 56 18.74 -8.44 -11.78
CA ILE A 56 18.27 -8.34 -13.18
C ILE A 56 16.78 -7.98 -13.24
N GLU A 57 15.94 -8.68 -12.47
CA GLU A 57 14.50 -8.43 -12.46
C GLU A 57 14.16 -7.04 -11.87
N LEU A 58 14.86 -6.59 -10.84
CA LEU A 58 14.70 -5.25 -10.28
C LEU A 58 15.11 -4.16 -11.29
N GLU A 59 16.26 -4.30 -11.96
CA GLU A 59 16.66 -3.34 -12.98
C GLU A 59 15.65 -3.26 -14.13
N ARG A 60 15.16 -4.40 -14.61
CA ARG A 60 14.11 -4.44 -15.64
C ARG A 60 12.82 -3.77 -15.17
N ALA A 61 12.42 -4.02 -13.93
CA ALA A 61 11.20 -3.50 -13.34
C ALA A 61 11.26 -1.98 -13.14
N PHE A 62 12.33 -1.47 -12.56
CA PHE A 62 12.50 -0.03 -12.34
C PHE A 62 12.78 0.78 -13.61
N LYS A 63 13.34 0.17 -14.65
CA LYS A 63 13.53 0.79 -15.97
C LYS A 63 12.30 0.64 -16.88
N SER A 64 11.25 -0.06 -16.46
CA SER A 64 10.08 -0.36 -17.29
C SER A 64 9.33 0.90 -17.71
N ALA A 65 8.80 0.90 -18.92
CA ALA A 65 7.90 1.95 -19.40
C ALA A 65 6.61 2.00 -18.56
N GLY A 66 6.13 0.84 -18.09
CA GLY A 66 4.96 0.74 -17.25
C GLY A 66 5.09 1.53 -15.94
N LEU A 67 6.25 1.45 -15.25
CA LEU A 67 6.48 2.24 -14.03
C LEU A 67 6.47 3.74 -14.33
N LYS A 68 7.10 4.16 -15.43
CA LYS A 68 7.11 5.58 -15.84
C LYS A 68 5.70 6.09 -16.11
N VAL A 69 4.86 5.31 -16.81
CA VAL A 69 3.46 5.67 -17.09
C VAL A 69 2.65 5.73 -15.80
N SER A 70 2.79 4.74 -14.91
CA SER A 70 2.09 4.72 -13.62
C SER A 70 2.46 5.92 -12.76
N LEU A 71 3.75 6.22 -12.63
CA LEU A 71 4.23 7.40 -11.89
C LEU A 71 3.74 8.70 -12.53
N LEU A 72 3.76 8.81 -13.87
CA LEU A 72 3.29 10.00 -14.57
C LEU A 72 1.80 10.25 -14.28
N ILE A 73 0.94 9.24 -14.32
CA ILE A 73 -0.48 9.38 -13.99
C ILE A 73 -0.64 9.85 -12.53
N GLY A 74 0.06 9.23 -11.59
CA GLY A 74 0.01 9.61 -10.19
C GLY A 74 0.50 11.05 -9.95
N ILE A 75 1.61 11.45 -10.57
CA ILE A 75 2.17 12.81 -10.48
C ILE A 75 1.21 13.83 -11.08
N VAL A 76 0.56 13.53 -12.21
CA VAL A 76 -0.45 14.43 -12.79
C VAL A 76 -1.60 14.68 -11.82
N ILE A 77 -2.11 13.65 -11.15
CA ILE A 77 -3.18 13.80 -10.16
C ILE A 77 -2.71 14.64 -8.97
N SER A 78 -1.52 14.39 -8.44
CA SER A 78 -0.91 15.18 -7.35
C SER A 78 -0.69 16.64 -7.77
N THR A 79 -0.21 16.86 -8.99
CA THR A 79 -0.01 18.21 -9.53
C THR A 79 -1.35 18.96 -9.68
N LEU A 80 -2.38 18.30 -10.19
CA LEU A 80 -3.73 18.88 -10.28
C LEU A 80 -4.27 19.23 -8.89
N HIS A 81 -4.09 18.36 -7.89
CA HIS A 81 -4.46 18.64 -6.51
C HIS A 81 -3.73 19.89 -5.98
N PHE A 82 -2.42 19.96 -6.17
CA PHE A 82 -1.61 21.07 -5.71
C PHE A 82 -2.09 22.41 -6.31
N PHE A 83 -2.27 22.49 -7.64
CA PHE A 83 -2.68 23.72 -8.31
C PHE A 83 -4.14 24.09 -8.10
N GLN A 84 -5.03 23.13 -7.93
CA GLN A 84 -6.47 23.40 -7.79
C GLN A 84 -6.90 23.63 -6.34
N LYS A 85 -6.18 23.07 -5.35
CA LYS A 85 -6.58 23.14 -3.94
C LYS A 85 -5.54 23.81 -3.05
N VAL A 86 -4.29 23.33 -3.08
CA VAL A 86 -3.25 23.78 -2.16
C VAL A 86 -2.82 25.22 -2.46
N LEU A 87 -2.41 25.48 -3.68
CA LEU A 87 -1.86 26.78 -4.08
C LEU A 87 -2.88 27.94 -3.97
N PRO A 88 -4.15 27.82 -4.44
CA PRO A 88 -5.13 28.89 -4.26
C PRO A 88 -5.40 29.19 -2.79
N THR A 89 -5.44 28.15 -1.96
CA THR A 89 -5.64 28.31 -0.51
C THR A 89 -4.44 29.01 0.15
N ALA A 90 -3.22 28.75 -0.28
CA ALA A 90 -2.02 29.40 0.23
C ALA A 90 -1.92 30.88 -0.18
N LEU A 91 -2.42 31.23 -1.37
CA LEU A 91 -2.37 32.60 -1.90
C LEU A 91 -3.49 33.48 -1.36
N ASP A 92 -4.58 32.94 -0.84
CA ASP A 92 -5.69 33.70 -0.23
C ASP A 92 -5.81 33.39 1.28
N PRO A 93 -4.93 33.91 2.13
CA PRO A 93 -5.00 33.73 3.57
C PRO A 93 -6.27 34.34 4.19
N LEU A 94 -6.93 35.30 3.51
CA LEU A 94 -8.19 35.88 3.97
C LEU A 94 -9.41 34.97 3.79
N HIS A 95 -9.31 33.96 2.94
CA HIS A 95 -10.37 32.96 2.79
C HIS A 95 -10.70 32.27 4.11
N PHE A 96 -9.71 32.07 4.99
CA PHE A 96 -9.85 31.50 6.32
C PHE A 96 -10.61 32.41 7.29
N TYR A 97 -10.37 33.73 7.21
CA TYR A 97 -11.04 34.71 8.09
C TYR A 97 -12.48 34.97 7.65
N LYS A 98 -12.82 34.79 6.38
CA LYS A 98 -14.20 35.02 5.87
C LYS A 98 -15.18 33.93 6.31
N THR A 99 -14.74 32.73 6.60
CA THR A 99 -15.60 31.62 7.05
C THR A 99 -15.89 31.67 8.55
N GLY A 100 -15.30 32.59 9.31
CA GLY A 100 -15.59 32.82 10.74
C GLY A 100 -15.14 31.70 11.69
N ASN A 101 -14.57 30.60 11.18
CA ASN A 101 -14.13 29.47 11.96
C ASN A 101 -12.61 29.48 12.09
N LEU A 102 -12.12 30.08 13.18
CA LEU A 102 -10.71 30.00 13.61
C LEU A 102 -10.23 28.53 13.81
N GLU A 103 -11.17 27.60 13.89
CA GLU A 103 -10.89 26.18 14.12
C GLU A 103 -10.35 25.42 12.90
N THR A 104 -10.46 25.97 11.69
CA THR A 104 -10.09 25.31 10.44
C THR A 104 -9.01 26.01 9.65
N VAL A 105 -7.96 26.47 10.31
CA VAL A 105 -6.80 27.06 9.61
C VAL A 105 -6.17 26.00 8.71
N ALA A 106 -5.98 26.34 7.40
CA ALA A 106 -5.32 25.45 6.48
C ALA A 106 -3.89 25.18 6.92
N ASN A 107 -3.58 23.93 6.94
CA ASN A 107 -2.27 23.40 7.32
C ASN A 107 -1.99 22.12 6.54
N VAL A 108 -0.76 21.62 6.62
CA VAL A 108 -0.38 20.37 5.94
C VAL A 108 -1.33 19.22 6.28
N ASN A 109 -1.78 19.12 7.54
CA ASN A 109 -2.57 17.97 8.01
C ASN A 109 -4.00 17.92 7.44
N ASN A 110 -4.55 19.05 6.95
CA ASN A 110 -5.88 19.07 6.33
C ASN A 110 -5.85 19.39 4.83
N MET A 111 -4.70 19.82 4.30
CA MET A 111 -4.56 20.16 2.88
C MET A 111 -3.83 19.10 2.06
N TRP A 112 -3.04 18.22 2.69
CA TRP A 112 -2.42 17.11 1.98
C TRP A 112 -3.48 16.21 1.32
N MET A 113 -3.24 15.76 0.08
CA MET A 113 -4.22 15.04 -0.72
C MET A 113 -4.84 13.84 0.00
N ALA A 114 -4.06 13.06 0.76
CA ALA A 114 -4.55 11.89 1.47
C ALA A 114 -5.40 12.21 2.71
N MET A 115 -5.25 13.42 3.27
CA MET A 115 -5.99 13.90 4.44
C MET A 115 -7.10 14.87 4.07
N GLY A 116 -7.03 15.46 2.88
CA GLY A 116 -7.99 16.47 2.42
C GLY A 116 -9.22 15.83 1.77
N GLU A 117 -10.37 16.48 1.96
CA GLU A 117 -11.56 16.15 1.17
C GLU A 117 -11.38 16.62 -0.28
N GLY A 118 -11.57 15.71 -1.23
CA GLY A 118 -11.47 16.07 -2.64
C GLY A 118 -11.63 14.89 -3.58
N TRP A 119 -12.04 15.19 -4.81
CA TRP A 119 -12.17 14.19 -5.87
C TRP A 119 -10.82 13.58 -6.29
N HIS A 120 -9.71 14.34 -6.13
CA HIS A 120 -8.36 13.91 -6.47
C HIS A 120 -7.96 12.66 -5.70
N TYR A 121 -8.14 12.69 -4.37
CA TYR A 121 -7.82 11.54 -3.52
C TYR A 121 -8.74 10.35 -3.78
N THR A 122 -10.05 10.62 -3.97
CA THR A 122 -11.01 9.58 -4.29
C THR A 122 -10.67 8.88 -5.63
N LEU A 123 -10.31 9.66 -6.65
CA LEU A 123 -9.85 9.13 -7.93
C LEU A 123 -8.55 8.35 -7.77
N TYR A 124 -7.58 8.92 -7.03
CA TYR A 124 -6.29 8.30 -6.82
C TYR A 124 -6.42 6.92 -6.14
N VAL A 125 -7.19 6.83 -5.04
CA VAL A 125 -7.42 5.58 -4.31
C VAL A 125 -8.06 4.51 -5.21
N ARG A 126 -9.00 4.88 -6.09
CA ARG A 126 -9.59 3.95 -7.07
C ARG A 126 -8.59 3.46 -8.10
N LEU A 127 -7.64 4.30 -8.46
CA LEU A 127 -6.61 3.94 -9.43
C LEU A 127 -5.43 3.17 -8.82
N ILE A 128 -5.21 3.20 -7.49
CA ILE A 128 -4.08 2.50 -6.85
C ILE A 128 -3.93 1.05 -7.31
N PRO A 129 -4.98 0.19 -7.33
CA PRO A 129 -4.82 -1.20 -7.77
C PRO A 129 -4.32 -1.30 -9.21
N LEU A 130 -4.79 -0.42 -10.09
CA LEU A 130 -4.35 -0.38 -11.49
C LEU A 130 -2.91 0.15 -11.60
N LEU A 131 -2.61 1.26 -10.93
CA LEU A 131 -1.27 1.87 -10.92
C LEU A 131 -0.20 0.94 -10.35
N ALA A 132 -0.55 0.09 -9.39
CA ALA A 132 0.36 -0.90 -8.82
C ALA A 132 0.68 -2.05 -9.79
N VAL A 133 -0.26 -2.42 -10.67
CA VAL A 133 -0.13 -3.55 -11.61
C VAL A 133 0.63 -3.15 -12.89
N VAL A 134 0.37 -1.94 -13.41
CA VAL A 134 0.93 -1.43 -14.67
C VAL A 134 2.47 -1.52 -14.74
N PRO A 135 3.24 -1.25 -13.66
CA PRO A 135 4.69 -1.26 -13.73
C PRO A 135 5.31 -2.54 -14.26
N TYR A 136 4.92 -3.68 -13.71
CA TYR A 136 5.65 -4.90 -14.00
C TYR A 136 4.86 -6.21 -13.95
N ALA A 137 3.65 -6.25 -13.42
CA ALA A 137 2.92 -7.50 -13.20
C ALA A 137 2.58 -8.25 -14.50
N VAL A 138 2.33 -7.53 -15.60
CA VAL A 138 2.02 -8.12 -16.91
C VAL A 138 3.25 -8.74 -17.59
N THR A 139 4.47 -8.44 -17.10
CA THR A 139 5.70 -8.89 -17.77
C THR A 139 5.92 -10.40 -17.71
N TYR A 140 5.38 -11.10 -16.70
CA TYR A 140 5.46 -12.56 -16.66
C TYR A 140 4.71 -13.18 -17.85
N TYR A 141 3.50 -12.72 -18.14
CA TYR A 141 2.75 -13.15 -19.32
C TYR A 141 3.50 -12.90 -20.63
N THR A 142 4.08 -11.72 -20.79
CA THR A 142 4.85 -11.38 -21.98
C THR A 142 6.13 -12.18 -22.14
N ASP A 143 6.85 -12.41 -21.02
CA ASP A 143 8.06 -13.23 -20.98
C ASP A 143 7.74 -14.71 -21.30
N TYR A 144 6.62 -15.21 -20.77
CA TYR A 144 6.14 -16.56 -21.07
C TYR A 144 5.79 -16.73 -22.57
N LYS A 145 5.00 -15.80 -23.11
CA LYS A 145 4.58 -15.83 -24.53
C LYS A 145 5.75 -15.71 -25.50
N LYS A 146 6.78 -14.95 -25.14
CA LYS A 146 8.02 -14.79 -25.94
C LYS A 146 9.03 -15.92 -25.74
N GLY A 147 8.74 -16.93 -24.90
CA GLY A 147 9.65 -18.03 -24.64
C GLY A 147 10.85 -17.67 -23.76
N ILE A 148 10.94 -16.43 -23.23
CA ILE A 148 12.05 -15.95 -22.42
C ILE A 148 12.15 -16.75 -21.12
N VAL A 149 11.02 -17.16 -20.55
CA VAL A 149 10.96 -17.97 -19.33
C VAL A 149 11.68 -19.29 -19.49
N LYS A 150 11.62 -19.94 -20.67
CA LYS A 150 12.34 -21.19 -20.96
C LYS A 150 13.87 -20.99 -20.87
N ASN A 151 14.37 -19.87 -21.40
CA ASN A 151 15.81 -19.54 -21.36
C ASN A 151 16.31 -19.32 -19.92
N TYR A 152 15.48 -18.80 -19.04
CA TYR A 152 15.81 -18.67 -17.62
C TYR A 152 15.83 -20.03 -16.91
N TYR A 153 14.86 -20.90 -17.20
CA TYR A 153 14.77 -22.23 -16.58
C TYR A 153 15.90 -23.18 -16.95
N THR A 154 16.58 -22.95 -18.09
CA THR A 154 17.79 -23.70 -18.45
C THR A 154 19.03 -23.27 -17.68
N ARG A 155 19.03 -22.04 -17.12
CA ARG A 155 20.20 -21.45 -16.44
C ARG A 155 20.05 -21.41 -14.92
N THR A 156 18.83 -21.35 -14.40
CA THR A 156 18.55 -21.22 -12.96
C THR A 156 17.37 -22.09 -12.56
N LYS A 157 17.27 -22.42 -11.26
CA LYS A 157 16.09 -23.11 -10.74
C LYS A 157 14.85 -22.22 -10.92
N LYS A 158 13.71 -22.82 -11.31
CA LYS A 158 12.43 -22.16 -11.51
C LYS A 158 12.06 -21.25 -10.34
N ILE A 159 12.28 -21.72 -9.11
CA ILE A 159 11.95 -21.00 -7.88
C ILE A 159 12.70 -19.65 -7.78
N ASN A 160 13.96 -19.59 -8.21
CA ASN A 160 14.75 -18.35 -8.14
C ASN A 160 14.17 -17.27 -9.06
N TYR A 161 13.77 -17.63 -10.28
CA TYR A 161 13.12 -16.71 -11.21
C TYR A 161 11.77 -16.25 -10.69
N ILE A 162 10.95 -17.19 -10.20
CA ILE A 162 9.61 -16.92 -9.67
C ILE A 162 9.68 -15.98 -8.46
N SER A 163 10.57 -16.25 -7.51
CA SER A 163 10.76 -15.41 -6.32
C SER A 163 11.29 -14.02 -6.67
N ALA A 164 12.29 -13.94 -7.55
CA ALA A 164 12.84 -12.66 -8.01
C ALA A 164 11.75 -11.80 -8.71
N LYS A 165 10.93 -12.41 -9.55
CA LYS A 165 9.80 -11.77 -10.23
C LYS A 165 8.76 -11.26 -9.25
N TYR A 166 8.40 -12.07 -8.25
CA TYR A 166 7.43 -11.70 -7.21
C TYR A 166 7.89 -10.47 -6.42
N ILE A 167 9.15 -10.48 -5.98
CA ILE A 167 9.75 -9.35 -5.24
C ILE A 167 9.81 -8.08 -6.12
N ALA A 168 10.19 -8.22 -7.39
CA ALA A 168 10.26 -7.08 -8.30
C ALA A 168 8.89 -6.44 -8.57
N VAL A 169 7.83 -7.27 -8.74
CA VAL A 169 6.45 -6.79 -8.89
C VAL A 169 5.95 -6.12 -7.62
N PHE A 170 6.21 -6.71 -6.45
CA PHE A 170 5.84 -6.14 -5.16
C PHE A 170 6.46 -4.76 -4.94
N LEU A 171 7.76 -4.63 -5.14
CA LEU A 171 8.47 -3.38 -4.91
C LEU A 171 8.06 -2.28 -5.89
N THR A 172 7.92 -2.60 -7.16
CA THR A 172 7.51 -1.59 -8.17
C THR A 172 6.05 -1.19 -8.03
N GLY A 173 5.15 -2.12 -7.68
CA GLY A 173 3.76 -1.82 -7.40
C GLY A 173 3.58 -0.91 -6.18
N GLY A 174 4.28 -1.20 -5.09
CA GLY A 174 4.31 -0.35 -3.90
C GLY A 174 4.87 1.05 -4.18
N THR A 175 5.97 1.11 -4.92
CA THR A 175 6.60 2.40 -5.31
C THR A 175 5.65 3.25 -6.17
N ALA A 176 4.99 2.65 -7.15
CA ALA A 176 4.06 3.34 -8.03
C ALA A 176 2.89 3.98 -7.29
N ALA A 177 2.42 3.30 -6.22
CA ALA A 177 1.30 3.79 -5.41
C ALA A 177 1.71 4.84 -4.37
N VAL A 178 2.93 4.80 -3.84
CA VAL A 178 3.34 5.69 -2.74
C VAL A 178 4.06 6.93 -3.21
N ALA A 179 4.88 6.85 -4.26
CA ALA A 179 5.71 7.96 -4.70
C ALA A 179 4.91 9.25 -5.02
N PRO A 180 3.75 9.21 -5.72
CA PRO A 180 2.95 10.42 -5.95
C PRO A 180 2.39 11.04 -4.66
N LEU A 181 2.01 10.23 -3.66
CA LEU A 181 1.53 10.73 -2.36
C LEU A 181 2.64 11.43 -1.56
N VAL A 182 3.85 10.88 -1.63
CA VAL A 182 5.03 11.50 -1.00
C VAL A 182 5.36 12.84 -1.67
N LEU A 183 5.31 12.90 -3.00
CA LEU A 183 5.56 14.15 -3.75
C LEU A 183 4.51 15.21 -3.42
N ASP A 184 3.24 14.84 -3.33
CA ASP A 184 2.16 15.75 -2.93
C ASP A 184 2.35 16.25 -1.49
N LEU A 185 2.76 15.38 -0.55
CA LEU A 185 3.08 15.81 0.82
C LEU A 185 4.23 16.79 0.86
N ILE A 186 5.30 16.55 0.12
CA ILE A 186 6.46 17.46 0.04
C ILE A 186 6.02 18.79 -0.54
N ALA A 187 5.28 18.81 -1.64
CA ALA A 187 4.78 20.03 -2.29
C ALA A 187 3.85 20.82 -1.35
N THR A 188 2.93 20.14 -0.67
CA THR A 188 2.02 20.77 0.30
C THR A 188 2.79 21.33 1.49
N SER A 189 3.77 20.60 2.03
CA SER A 189 4.59 21.04 3.16
C SER A 189 5.51 22.21 2.82
N ALA A 190 5.86 22.41 1.55
CA ALA A 190 6.66 23.54 1.10
C ALA A 190 5.90 24.87 1.11
N VAL A 191 4.56 24.84 1.02
CA VAL A 191 3.71 26.03 0.86
C VAL A 191 2.81 26.27 2.05
N MET A 192 2.36 25.21 2.72
CA MET A 192 1.43 25.28 3.86
C MET A 192 2.16 25.24 5.21
N PRO A 193 1.67 25.97 6.24
CA PRO A 193 2.22 25.89 7.58
C PRO A 193 1.94 24.50 8.19
N SER A 194 2.89 24.03 9.00
CA SER A 194 2.74 22.80 9.76
C SER A 194 2.35 23.14 11.20
N PHE A 195 1.14 22.78 11.59
CA PHE A 195 0.64 22.91 12.96
C PHE A 195 0.44 21.52 13.57
N ILE A 196 0.24 21.48 14.90
CA ILE A 196 -0.18 20.26 15.59
C ILE A 196 -1.56 19.86 15.06
N ALA A 197 -1.73 18.58 14.75
CA ALA A 197 -3.02 18.05 14.32
C ALA A 197 -4.04 18.15 15.47
N ILE A 198 -5.18 18.81 15.22
CA ILE A 198 -6.27 18.93 16.18
C ILE A 198 -7.46 18.10 15.67
N SER A 199 -8.16 17.42 16.58
CA SER A 199 -9.25 16.50 16.24
C SER A 199 -10.37 17.08 15.36
N HIS A 200 -10.60 18.39 15.44
CA HIS A 200 -11.61 19.09 14.62
C HIS A 200 -11.12 19.52 13.24
N THR A 201 -9.79 19.60 13.05
CA THR A 201 -9.20 20.11 11.79
C THR A 201 -8.71 18.99 10.89
N VAL A 202 -8.49 17.80 11.44
CA VAL A 202 -7.98 16.66 10.70
C VAL A 202 -9.12 15.68 10.44
N PRO A 203 -9.34 15.31 9.21
CA PRO A 203 -10.39 14.38 8.86
C PRO A 203 -10.16 12.93 9.34
N CYS A 204 -9.36 12.67 10.29
CA CYS A 204 -9.10 11.35 10.86
C CYS A 204 -9.96 11.05 12.09
N ASN A 205 -10.46 9.81 12.14
CA ASN A 205 -11.18 9.35 13.32
C ASN A 205 -10.20 9.12 14.47
N GLY A 206 -10.44 9.75 15.63
CA GLY A 206 -9.60 9.62 16.84
C GLY A 206 -9.47 8.18 17.39
N ASN A 207 -10.33 7.25 16.94
CA ASN A 207 -10.27 5.82 17.27
C ASN A 207 -9.59 4.97 16.17
N GLY A 208 -9.03 5.60 15.12
CA GLY A 208 -8.33 4.92 14.06
C GLY A 208 -6.96 4.37 14.47
N ILE A 209 -6.36 3.59 13.56
CA ILE A 209 -5.01 3.07 13.75
C ILE A 209 -4.02 4.23 13.95
N TRP A 210 -3.18 4.14 14.98
CA TRP A 210 -2.14 5.14 15.30
C TRP A 210 -2.63 6.60 15.46
N SER A 211 -3.92 6.81 15.76
CA SER A 211 -4.47 8.16 15.95
C SER A 211 -3.70 8.99 16.98
N TYR A 212 -3.21 8.37 18.04
CA TYR A 212 -2.36 9.05 19.03
C TYR A 212 -1.07 9.61 18.42
N ILE A 213 -0.44 8.86 17.49
CA ILE A 213 0.77 9.30 16.79
C ILE A 213 0.44 10.47 15.86
N LEU A 214 -0.72 10.44 15.19
CA LEU A 214 -1.16 11.54 14.33
C LEU A 214 -1.24 12.86 15.09
N PHE A 215 -1.83 12.84 16.30
CA PHE A 215 -2.00 14.05 17.09
C PHE A 215 -0.74 14.51 17.81
N SER A 216 0.25 13.63 18.05
CA SER A 216 1.52 13.99 18.68
C SER A 216 2.63 14.26 17.67
N HIS A 217 2.76 13.42 16.63
CA HIS A 217 3.83 13.47 15.64
C HIS A 217 3.30 13.15 14.22
N PRO A 218 2.62 14.08 13.53
CA PRO A 218 1.92 13.79 12.29
C PRO A 218 2.83 13.23 11.18
N TYR A 219 4.08 13.69 11.06
CA TYR A 219 5.01 13.19 10.05
C TYR A 219 5.42 11.72 10.27
N ILE A 220 5.52 11.28 11.53
CA ILE A 220 5.76 9.85 11.84
C ILE A 220 4.55 9.02 11.41
N TYR A 221 3.35 9.52 11.67
CA TYR A 221 2.12 8.88 11.20
C TYR A 221 2.08 8.75 9.68
N TYR A 222 2.47 9.80 8.92
CA TYR A 222 2.51 9.75 7.46
C TYR A 222 3.54 8.73 6.96
N LEU A 223 4.70 8.63 7.60
CA LEU A 223 5.70 7.60 7.26
C LEU A 223 5.15 6.18 7.45
N LEU A 224 4.52 5.92 8.60
CA LEU A 224 3.89 4.63 8.89
C LEU A 224 2.78 4.30 7.89
N TYR A 225 1.99 5.30 7.52
CA TYR A 225 0.97 5.16 6.50
C TYR A 225 1.57 4.82 5.13
N PHE A 226 2.62 5.48 4.70
CA PHE A 226 3.29 5.17 3.43
C PHE A 226 3.81 3.73 3.40
N ILE A 227 4.39 3.24 4.50
CA ILE A 227 4.84 1.85 4.61
C ILE A 227 3.65 0.89 4.45
N LEU A 228 2.54 1.18 5.11
CA LEU A 228 1.34 0.36 5.05
C LEU A 228 0.72 0.35 3.65
N GLN A 229 0.63 1.53 3.01
CA GLN A 229 0.16 1.66 1.63
C GLN A 229 1.06 0.94 0.63
N PHE A 230 2.39 1.03 0.83
CA PHE A 230 3.37 0.32 0.02
C PHE A 230 3.14 -1.20 0.07
N ILE A 231 2.93 -1.74 1.27
CA ILE A 231 2.68 -3.17 1.46
C ILE A 231 1.36 -3.58 0.79
N CYS A 232 0.27 -2.84 1.04
CA CYS A 232 -1.03 -3.16 0.47
C CYS A 232 -1.03 -3.08 -1.06
N ALA A 233 -0.45 -2.03 -1.65
CA ALA A 233 -0.39 -1.85 -3.09
C ALA A 233 0.55 -2.87 -3.75
N GLY A 234 1.69 -3.17 -3.13
CA GLY A 234 2.60 -4.22 -3.59
C GLY A 234 1.93 -5.59 -3.63
N LEU A 235 1.14 -5.94 -2.61
CA LEU A 235 0.37 -7.18 -2.58
C LEU A 235 -0.73 -7.21 -3.67
N MET A 236 -1.37 -6.09 -3.97
CA MET A 236 -2.31 -6.00 -5.09
C MET A 236 -1.61 -6.27 -6.44
N ALA A 237 -0.40 -5.77 -6.62
CA ALA A 237 0.38 -6.05 -7.82
C ALA A 237 0.74 -7.54 -7.94
N THR A 238 1.09 -8.20 -6.84
CA THR A 238 1.43 -9.64 -6.85
C THR A 238 0.23 -10.52 -7.14
N MET A 239 -0.99 -10.16 -6.73
CA MET A 239 -2.21 -10.88 -7.14
C MET A 239 -2.35 -10.93 -8.67
N SER A 240 -2.05 -9.84 -9.37
CA SER A 240 -2.08 -9.82 -10.84
C SER A 240 -1.04 -10.76 -11.44
N LEU A 241 0.16 -10.84 -10.84
CA LEU A 241 1.18 -11.79 -11.25
C LEU A 241 0.69 -13.24 -11.11
N VAL A 242 0.00 -13.58 -10.03
CA VAL A 242 -0.59 -14.90 -9.81
C VAL A 242 -1.64 -15.23 -10.89
N VAL A 243 -2.51 -14.27 -11.21
CA VAL A 243 -3.52 -14.44 -12.25
C VAL A 243 -2.89 -14.65 -13.63
N SER A 244 -1.72 -14.05 -13.90
CA SER A 244 -1.00 -14.22 -15.16
C SER A 244 -0.55 -15.67 -15.44
N LEU A 245 -0.54 -16.54 -14.42
CA LEU A 245 -0.27 -17.99 -14.58
C LEU A 245 -1.46 -18.75 -15.17
N TYR A 246 -2.66 -18.18 -15.11
CA TYR A 246 -3.91 -18.84 -15.52
C TYR A 246 -4.51 -18.26 -16.80
N VAL A 247 -4.28 -16.97 -17.01
CA VAL A 247 -4.97 -16.20 -18.05
C VAL A 247 -4.01 -15.79 -19.15
N ASN A 248 -4.34 -16.19 -20.39
CA ASN A 248 -3.54 -15.86 -21.57
C ASN A 248 -3.98 -14.52 -22.21
N ASN A 249 -4.36 -13.54 -21.40
CA ASN A 249 -4.76 -12.22 -21.87
C ASN A 249 -4.19 -11.13 -20.95
N ALA A 250 -3.31 -10.29 -21.50
CA ALA A 250 -2.64 -9.22 -20.77
C ALA A 250 -3.63 -8.19 -20.18
N PHE A 251 -4.74 -7.93 -20.87
CA PHE A 251 -5.75 -6.96 -20.42
C PHE A 251 -6.50 -7.46 -19.17
N ILE A 252 -6.84 -8.75 -19.14
CA ILE A 252 -7.47 -9.35 -17.95
C ILE A 252 -6.49 -9.33 -16.78
N VAL A 253 -5.23 -9.68 -16.98
CA VAL A 253 -4.19 -9.63 -15.94
C VAL A 253 -4.05 -8.23 -15.37
N LEU A 254 -4.11 -7.20 -16.21
CA LEU A 254 -3.99 -5.80 -15.82
C LEU A 254 -5.19 -5.33 -14.99
N LEU A 255 -6.40 -5.65 -15.39
CA LEU A 255 -7.63 -5.13 -14.79
C LEU A 255 -8.10 -5.96 -13.59
N PHE A 256 -7.68 -7.21 -13.44
CA PHE A 256 -8.19 -8.13 -12.44
C PHE A 256 -8.16 -7.56 -11.01
N PRO A 257 -7.04 -7.02 -10.48
CA PRO A 257 -7.04 -6.50 -9.11
C PRO A 257 -7.98 -5.30 -8.93
N SER A 258 -8.11 -4.44 -9.94
CA SER A 258 -9.01 -3.28 -9.87
C SER A 258 -10.48 -3.73 -9.82
N VAL A 259 -10.87 -4.65 -10.68
CA VAL A 259 -12.24 -5.22 -10.70
C VAL A 259 -12.53 -5.98 -9.41
N LEU A 260 -11.57 -6.78 -8.93
CA LEU A 260 -11.70 -7.50 -7.67
C LEU A 260 -11.86 -6.54 -6.48
N CYS A 261 -11.10 -5.44 -6.45
CA CYS A 261 -11.22 -4.41 -5.41
C CYS A 261 -12.63 -3.79 -5.39
N GLU A 262 -13.15 -3.40 -6.55
CA GLU A 262 -14.51 -2.84 -6.63
C GLU A 262 -15.58 -3.87 -6.25
N PHE A 263 -15.41 -5.13 -6.63
CA PHE A 263 -16.30 -6.21 -6.21
C PHE A 263 -16.27 -6.40 -4.68
N ILE A 264 -15.09 -6.50 -4.06
CA ILE A 264 -14.95 -6.64 -2.61
C ILE A 264 -15.53 -5.41 -1.91
N ASN A 265 -15.32 -4.20 -2.42
CA ASN A 265 -15.89 -2.98 -1.87
C ASN A 265 -17.42 -3.01 -1.91
N ALA A 266 -18.02 -3.41 -3.04
CA ALA A 266 -19.46 -3.56 -3.17
C ALA A 266 -20.03 -4.59 -2.18
N VAL A 267 -19.42 -5.77 -2.08
CA VAL A 267 -19.82 -6.82 -1.12
C VAL A 267 -19.66 -6.33 0.32
N SER A 268 -18.62 -5.56 0.63
CA SER A 268 -18.36 -5.05 1.98
C SER A 268 -19.49 -4.15 2.51
N THR A 269 -20.27 -3.52 1.63
CA THR A 269 -21.42 -2.70 2.04
C THR A 269 -22.53 -3.53 2.71
N TRP A 270 -22.69 -4.76 2.27
CA TRP A 270 -23.69 -5.71 2.77
C TRP A 270 -23.26 -6.39 4.08
N ILE A 271 -21.97 -6.32 4.46
CA ILE A 271 -21.47 -6.92 5.69
C ILE A 271 -21.99 -6.13 6.89
N PRO A 272 -22.68 -6.79 7.86
CA PRO A 272 -23.15 -6.13 9.07
C PRO A 272 -22.02 -5.48 9.87
N VAL A 273 -22.33 -4.39 10.58
CA VAL A 273 -21.36 -3.64 11.40
C VAL A 273 -20.74 -4.50 12.51
N LYS A 274 -21.43 -5.56 12.95
CA LYS A 274 -20.90 -6.56 13.90
C LYS A 274 -19.55 -7.13 13.44
N TYR A 275 -19.36 -7.32 12.13
CA TYR A 275 -18.14 -7.84 11.53
C TYR A 275 -17.23 -6.72 11.00
N ARG A 276 -17.07 -5.64 11.79
CA ARG A 276 -16.38 -4.40 11.44
C ARG A 276 -14.95 -4.61 10.91
N TYR A 277 -14.21 -5.59 11.43
CA TYR A 277 -12.83 -5.87 10.99
C TYR A 277 -12.78 -6.45 9.58
N ILE A 278 -13.68 -7.37 9.25
CA ILE A 278 -13.82 -7.94 7.89
C ILE A 278 -14.30 -6.86 6.93
N LYS A 279 -15.30 -6.08 7.32
CA LYS A 279 -15.79 -4.95 6.54
C LYS A 279 -14.70 -3.89 6.30
N GLY A 280 -13.85 -3.66 7.29
CA GLY A 280 -12.72 -2.75 7.21
C GLY A 280 -11.58 -3.25 6.29
N ALA A 281 -11.48 -4.57 6.08
CA ALA A 281 -10.47 -5.16 5.20
C ALA A 281 -10.75 -4.95 3.69
N ALA A 282 -11.85 -4.28 3.33
CA ALA A 282 -12.12 -3.92 1.94
C ALA A 282 -11.05 -2.92 1.43
N PRO A 283 -10.48 -3.12 0.23
CA PRO A 283 -9.35 -2.35 -0.27
C PRO A 283 -9.57 -0.84 -0.27
N TRP A 284 -10.75 -0.39 -0.66
CA TRP A 284 -11.11 1.03 -0.62
C TRP A 284 -10.90 1.65 0.77
N ARG A 285 -11.24 0.94 1.85
CA ARG A 285 -11.12 1.43 3.22
C ARG A 285 -9.68 1.41 3.70
N LEU A 286 -8.90 0.42 3.27
CA LEU A 286 -7.48 0.29 3.63
C LEU A 286 -6.62 1.37 2.99
N PHE A 287 -6.96 1.79 1.76
CA PHE A 287 -6.22 2.84 1.07
C PHE A 287 -6.62 4.26 1.51
N ARG A 288 -7.70 4.43 2.26
CA ARG A 288 -8.15 5.74 2.76
C ARG A 288 -7.73 5.96 4.21
N ILE A 289 -7.08 7.09 4.48
CA ILE A 289 -6.85 7.59 5.83
C ILE A 289 -8.03 8.44 6.29
N ASP A 290 -8.66 9.14 5.33
CA ASP A 290 -9.75 10.05 5.61
C ASP A 290 -10.93 9.30 6.24
N GLN A 291 -11.68 9.97 7.01
CA GLN A 291 -12.71 9.62 7.97
C GLN A 291 -13.79 8.67 7.65
N VAL A 292 -13.99 8.26 6.42
CA VAL A 292 -15.20 7.51 6.01
C VAL A 292 -15.31 6.17 6.75
N ALA A 293 -14.22 5.66 7.31
CA ALA A 293 -14.25 4.45 8.13
C ALA A 293 -13.16 4.47 9.20
N ILE A 294 -13.48 3.95 10.38
CA ILE A 294 -12.49 3.67 11.41
C ILE A 294 -11.58 2.57 10.89
N ASN A 295 -10.30 2.88 10.69
CA ASN A 295 -9.30 1.92 10.28
C ASN A 295 -8.79 1.14 11.50
N TYR A 296 -9.00 -0.16 11.50
CA TYR A 296 -8.51 -1.07 12.53
C TYR A 296 -7.28 -1.82 12.03
N TRP A 297 -6.28 -2.02 12.88
CA TRP A 297 -5.09 -2.81 12.55
C TRP A 297 -5.43 -4.26 12.16
N GLN A 298 -6.47 -4.84 12.77
CA GLN A 298 -6.97 -6.17 12.43
C GLN A 298 -7.42 -6.27 10.96
N SER A 299 -8.00 -5.22 10.42
CA SER A 299 -8.43 -5.18 9.02
C SER A 299 -7.25 -5.28 8.06
N TYR A 300 -6.15 -4.59 8.36
CA TYR A 300 -4.91 -4.69 7.57
C TYR A 300 -4.28 -6.08 7.67
N VAL A 301 -4.24 -6.66 8.87
CA VAL A 301 -3.72 -8.03 9.07
C VAL A 301 -4.54 -9.04 8.29
N ILE A 302 -5.88 -8.98 8.38
CA ILE A 302 -6.78 -9.86 7.61
C ILE A 302 -6.47 -9.75 6.11
N PHE A 303 -6.42 -8.52 5.59
CA PHE A 303 -6.13 -8.29 4.17
C PHE A 303 -4.77 -8.85 3.76
N ILE A 304 -3.70 -8.51 4.49
CA ILE A 304 -2.34 -8.97 4.20
C ILE A 304 -2.26 -10.50 4.26
N CYS A 305 -2.82 -11.13 5.29
CA CYS A 305 -2.81 -12.59 5.43
C CYS A 305 -3.59 -13.28 4.30
N VAL A 306 -4.78 -12.78 3.96
CA VAL A 306 -5.60 -13.38 2.89
C VAL A 306 -4.89 -13.27 1.55
N VAL A 307 -4.33 -12.10 1.21
CA VAL A 307 -3.63 -11.92 -0.06
C VAL A 307 -2.33 -12.73 -0.12
N LEU A 308 -1.53 -12.74 0.96
CA LEU A 308 -0.31 -13.54 1.02
C LEU A 308 -0.59 -15.05 0.90
N LEU A 309 -1.62 -15.55 1.59
CA LEU A 309 -2.01 -16.95 1.48
C LEU A 309 -2.46 -17.29 0.06
N PHE A 310 -3.28 -16.43 -0.55
CA PHE A 310 -3.69 -16.59 -1.93
C PHE A 310 -2.49 -16.63 -2.87
N ASP A 311 -1.59 -15.66 -2.75
CA ASP A 311 -0.42 -15.56 -3.60
C ASP A 311 0.55 -16.74 -3.41
N LEU A 312 0.89 -17.08 -2.17
CA LEU A 312 1.86 -18.14 -1.88
C LEU A 312 1.33 -19.52 -2.31
N VAL A 313 0.07 -19.83 -1.95
CA VAL A 313 -0.51 -21.14 -2.29
C VAL A 313 -0.58 -21.31 -3.80
N ILE A 314 -1.08 -20.32 -4.50
CA ILE A 314 -1.31 -20.45 -5.94
C ILE A 314 -0.02 -20.29 -6.74
N TYR A 315 0.78 -19.26 -6.41
CA TYR A 315 1.97 -18.92 -7.19
C TYR A 315 3.07 -19.95 -7.05
N VAL A 316 3.37 -20.39 -5.82
CA VAL A 316 4.39 -21.39 -5.57
C VAL A 316 3.92 -22.75 -6.08
N TRP A 317 2.69 -23.15 -5.75
CA TRP A 317 2.18 -24.47 -6.14
C TRP A 317 2.13 -24.66 -7.67
N ARG A 318 1.64 -23.68 -8.40
CA ARG A 318 1.55 -23.77 -9.86
C ARG A 318 2.84 -23.34 -10.57
N GLY A 319 3.56 -22.36 -10.03
CA GLY A 319 4.82 -21.89 -10.60
C GLY A 319 5.90 -22.99 -10.60
N VAL A 320 5.91 -23.84 -9.57
CA VAL A 320 6.83 -24.99 -9.48
C VAL A 320 6.35 -26.17 -10.34
N LYS A 321 5.01 -26.39 -10.40
CA LYS A 321 4.41 -27.55 -11.12
C LYS A 321 4.29 -27.34 -12.63
N ASN A 322 4.20 -26.11 -13.11
CA ASN A 322 4.13 -25.87 -14.55
C ASN A 322 5.47 -26.19 -15.20
N ASP A 323 5.56 -27.34 -15.80
CA ASP A 323 6.59 -27.63 -16.77
C ASP A 323 6.31 -26.76 -18.00
N ALA A 324 7.21 -25.81 -18.25
CA ALA A 324 7.15 -24.95 -19.43
C ALA A 324 7.63 -25.74 -20.68
N LEU A 325 7.02 -26.92 -20.91
CA LEU A 325 7.22 -27.71 -22.12
C LEU A 325 6.23 -27.32 -23.20
#